data_24df5024528486ca289b557a9f0aa1e1
#
_entry.id   24df5024528486ca289b557a9f0aa1e1
#
_cell.length_a   1.000
_cell.length_b   1.000
_cell.length_c   1.000
_cell.angle_alpha   90.00
_cell.angle_beta   90.00
_cell.angle_gamma   90.00
#
_symmetry.space_group_name_H-M   'P 1'
#
loop_
_entity.id
_entity.type
_entity.pdbx_description
1 polymer ?
#
loop_
_entity_poly.entity_id
_entity_poly.type
_entity_poly.pdbx_seq_one_letter_code
_entity_poly.pdbx_strand_id
1 'polypeptide(L)'
;MAPNGDDAAPGTLARPLKTIQRAVDLAGPGDTITVRGGTYALTDNITITTSGTASRPITLSAHPGERVVIDGEKLPASHTPVGGSIPRAERGAVHMEASYWRISDLEIVNGPYGVYCDGCDGNVFARLRTHDNYESGFQLQGDSSDNLILDLDSHGNRDPRKNGESADGLAVKEGSGTGNVVRGARLWNNVDDGFDAWEFASPVTIENTVAYGNGFNRWNFPDFAGDGNGFKLGGGSPAPAVAHTVRNSVSFKNAKHGLTDNGNTGSLVLSRNSTYGNGGTGFDADVSGGTARITGNLSIADRRAAAVGGKTVADGNSWNIGGTWDAASVRSTDPGPLTGSRAADGSLPKAPEFLVPRSGTAVGARF
;
A
#
# COMPACT_ATOMS: atom_id res chain seq x y z
N MET A 1 8.36 23.71 10.93
CA MET A 1 9.18 23.15 12.02
C MET A 1 10.52 22.66 11.48
N ALA A 2 11.55 22.47 12.31
CA ALA A 2 12.90 22.07 11.89
C ALA A 2 13.61 21.28 13.02
N PRO A 3 14.56 20.35 12.72
CA PRO A 3 15.23 19.53 13.75
C PRO A 3 16.01 20.35 14.80
N ASN A 4 16.47 21.54 14.41
CA ASN A 4 17.17 22.49 15.28
C ASN A 4 16.26 23.57 15.88
N GLY A 5 14.95 23.40 15.82
CA GLY A 5 13.95 24.30 16.37
C GLY A 5 13.81 24.20 17.89
N ASP A 6 12.82 24.92 18.42
CA ASP A 6 12.46 24.94 19.84
C ASP A 6 10.93 24.89 19.96
N ASP A 7 10.39 23.96 20.74
CA ASP A 7 8.95 23.78 20.91
C ASP A 7 8.26 24.91 21.71
N ALA A 8 9.04 25.79 22.31
CA ALA A 8 8.55 27.06 22.88
C ALA A 8 8.52 28.21 21.83
N ALA A 9 9.02 27.98 20.62
CA ALA A 9 9.02 28.97 19.55
C ALA A 9 7.63 29.14 18.91
N PRO A 10 7.38 30.25 18.21
CA PRO A 10 6.07 30.50 17.57
C PRO A 10 5.81 29.68 16.28
N GLY A 11 6.73 28.83 15.83
CA GLY A 11 6.56 28.02 14.62
C GLY A 11 6.78 28.75 13.30
N THR A 12 7.39 29.93 13.31
CA THR A 12 7.73 30.67 12.07
C THR A 12 8.99 30.11 11.40
N LEU A 13 9.23 30.50 10.14
CA LEU A 13 10.44 30.11 9.42
C LEU A 13 11.74 30.49 10.18
N ALA A 14 11.79 31.68 10.79
CA ALA A 14 12.96 32.15 11.54
C ALA A 14 13.07 31.53 12.95
N ARG A 15 11.96 31.10 13.51
CA ARG A 15 11.87 30.49 14.85
C ARG A 15 10.96 29.26 14.79
N PRO A 16 11.44 28.16 14.19
CA PRO A 16 10.64 26.95 13.99
C PRO A 16 10.43 26.18 15.27
N LEU A 17 9.32 25.42 15.33
CA LEU A 17 9.13 24.34 16.30
C LEU A 17 10.15 23.24 16.05
N LYS A 18 10.45 22.45 17.08
CA LYS A 18 11.41 21.35 17.02
C LYS A 18 10.75 20.03 16.62
N THR A 19 9.63 19.67 17.26
CA THR A 19 8.98 18.35 17.06
C THR A 19 7.76 18.46 16.15
N ILE A 20 7.53 17.38 15.38
CA ILE A 20 6.33 17.28 14.54
C ILE A 20 5.09 17.21 15.44
N GLN A 21 5.16 16.49 16.57
CA GLN A 21 4.05 16.40 17.53
C GLN A 21 3.59 17.77 17.99
N ARG A 22 4.53 18.63 18.39
CA ARG A 22 4.17 19.98 18.83
C ARG A 22 3.46 20.80 17.75
N ALA A 23 3.88 20.64 16.50
CA ALA A 23 3.22 21.31 15.39
C ALA A 23 1.80 20.75 15.14
N VAL A 24 1.63 19.43 15.26
CA VAL A 24 0.33 18.74 15.17
C VAL A 24 -0.62 19.20 16.28
N ASP A 25 -0.14 19.28 17.53
CA ASP A 25 -0.94 19.73 18.68
C ASP A 25 -1.50 21.15 18.55
N LEU A 26 -0.80 22.00 17.81
CA LEU A 26 -1.19 23.40 17.58
C LEU A 26 -2.10 23.60 16.38
N ALA A 27 -2.12 22.62 15.46
CA ALA A 27 -2.80 22.76 14.18
C ALA A 27 -4.33 22.59 14.32
N GLY A 28 -5.05 23.45 13.63
CA GLY A 28 -6.50 23.37 13.45
C GLY A 28 -6.93 23.41 11.99
N PRO A 29 -8.23 23.32 11.71
CA PRO A 29 -8.77 23.30 10.35
C PRO A 29 -8.27 24.45 9.47
N GLY A 30 -7.61 24.10 8.35
CA GLY A 30 -7.04 25.02 7.38
C GLY A 30 -5.57 25.39 7.62
N ASP A 31 -4.95 24.87 8.67
CA ASP A 31 -3.53 25.14 8.94
C ASP A 31 -2.60 24.25 8.09
N THR A 32 -1.39 24.73 7.90
CA THR A 32 -0.32 24.03 7.18
C THR A 32 0.91 23.90 8.05
N ILE A 33 1.34 22.67 8.25
CA ILE A 33 2.59 22.29 8.91
C ILE A 33 3.61 21.97 7.82
N THR A 34 4.62 22.86 7.68
CA THR A 34 5.74 22.63 6.77
C THR A 34 6.95 22.10 7.55
N VAL A 35 7.44 20.93 7.17
CA VAL A 35 8.55 20.23 7.83
C VAL A 35 9.84 20.45 7.04
N ARG A 36 10.86 21.04 7.68
CA ARG A 36 12.19 21.23 7.07
C ARG A 36 12.95 19.91 7.00
N GLY A 37 13.83 19.80 6.03
CA GLY A 37 14.66 18.61 5.80
C GLY A 37 15.47 18.20 7.03
N GLY A 38 15.62 16.90 7.18
CA GLY A 38 16.38 16.26 8.25
C GLY A 38 15.73 14.99 8.75
N THR A 39 16.39 14.34 9.71
CA THR A 39 15.89 13.13 10.37
C THR A 39 15.28 13.49 11.72
N TYR A 40 14.04 13.10 11.91
CA TYR A 40 13.26 13.24 13.14
C TYR A 40 13.19 11.89 13.83
N ALA A 41 14.16 11.62 14.70
CA ALA A 41 14.20 10.39 15.48
C ALA A 41 13.16 10.48 16.62
N LEU A 42 12.14 9.63 16.53
CA LEU A 42 11.02 9.61 17.46
C LEU A 42 11.38 8.86 18.75
N THR A 43 10.93 9.38 19.89
CA THR A 43 10.88 8.67 21.19
C THR A 43 9.45 8.29 21.56
N ASP A 44 8.50 8.98 20.97
CA ASP A 44 7.07 8.75 21.07
C ASP A 44 6.47 8.88 19.67
N ASN A 45 5.43 8.11 19.33
CA ASN A 45 4.80 8.20 18.04
C ASN A 45 4.12 9.57 17.84
N ILE A 46 4.03 10.01 16.58
CA ILE A 46 3.25 11.20 16.23
C ILE A 46 1.78 10.80 16.26
N THR A 47 1.01 11.38 17.21
CA THR A 47 -0.41 11.11 17.37
C THR A 47 -1.25 12.25 16.82
N ILE A 48 -2.15 11.96 15.87
CA ILE A 48 -3.00 12.92 15.18
C ILE A 48 -4.46 12.60 15.51
N THR A 49 -5.10 13.44 16.32
CA THR A 49 -6.51 13.28 16.75
C THR A 49 -7.40 14.47 16.39
N THR A 50 -6.81 15.62 16.04
CA THR A 50 -7.57 16.80 15.60
C THR A 50 -7.91 16.66 14.13
N SER A 51 -9.19 16.74 13.78
CA SER A 51 -9.65 16.70 12.39
C SER A 51 -9.67 18.08 11.73
N GLY A 52 -9.37 18.11 10.42
CA GLY A 52 -9.74 19.22 9.57
C GLY A 52 -11.23 19.21 9.21
N THR A 53 -11.58 19.88 8.12
CA THR A 53 -12.90 19.77 7.48
C THR A 53 -12.70 19.61 5.96
N ALA A 54 -13.72 19.17 5.25
CA ALA A 54 -13.64 19.02 3.78
C ALA A 54 -13.26 20.32 3.07
N SER A 55 -13.72 21.48 3.57
CA SER A 55 -13.39 22.81 3.01
C SER A 55 -12.12 23.43 3.60
N ARG A 56 -11.64 22.94 4.75
CA ARG A 56 -10.46 23.42 5.46
C ARG A 56 -9.65 22.24 5.99
N PRO A 57 -9.03 21.43 5.12
CA PRO A 57 -8.18 20.34 5.56
C PRO A 57 -6.94 20.88 6.29
N ILE A 58 -6.37 20.05 7.16
CA ILE A 58 -5.05 20.33 7.76
C ILE A 58 -3.98 19.71 6.87
N THR A 59 -2.89 20.42 6.64
CA THR A 59 -1.80 19.93 5.78
C THR A 59 -0.53 19.68 6.59
N LEU A 60 0.11 18.52 6.36
CA LEU A 60 1.45 18.18 6.86
C LEU A 60 2.31 17.76 5.67
N SER A 61 3.36 18.52 5.37
CA SER A 61 4.19 18.21 4.22
C SER A 61 5.65 18.60 4.43
N ALA A 62 6.56 17.93 3.71
CA ALA A 62 7.93 18.39 3.61
C ALA A 62 8.00 19.79 2.96
N HIS A 63 9.00 20.57 3.33
CA HIS A 63 9.34 21.80 2.61
C HIS A 63 9.79 21.42 1.17
N PRO A 64 9.31 22.11 0.14
CA PRO A 64 9.62 21.78 -1.24
C PRO A 64 11.13 21.60 -1.50
N GLY A 65 11.49 20.44 -2.08
CA GLY A 65 12.87 20.08 -2.39
C GLY A 65 13.71 19.59 -1.21
N GLU A 66 13.14 19.48 -0.02
CA GLU A 66 13.83 18.96 1.18
C GLU A 66 13.37 17.53 1.53
N ARG A 67 14.32 16.67 1.89
CA ARG A 67 14.06 15.31 2.35
C ARG A 67 13.79 15.32 3.85
N VAL A 68 12.62 14.83 4.25
CA VAL A 68 12.19 14.66 5.63
C VAL A 68 12.11 13.18 5.94
N VAL A 69 12.83 12.72 6.96
CA VAL A 69 12.79 11.33 7.44
C VAL A 69 12.24 11.31 8.86
N ILE A 70 11.14 10.60 9.05
CA ILE A 70 10.56 10.28 10.35
C ILE A 70 11.05 8.88 10.71
N ASP A 71 11.90 8.78 11.73
CA ASP A 71 12.57 7.53 12.12
C ASP A 71 12.02 7.03 13.44
N GLY A 72 11.31 5.90 13.38
CA GLY A 72 10.68 5.24 14.53
C GLY A 72 11.55 4.19 15.23
N GLU A 73 12.84 4.07 14.91
CA GLU A 73 13.72 3.04 15.47
C GLU A 73 13.77 3.04 17.00
N LYS A 74 13.61 4.18 17.64
CA LYS A 74 13.64 4.30 19.11
C LYS A 74 12.27 4.16 19.78
N LEU A 75 11.21 3.95 19.00
CA LEU A 75 9.88 3.69 19.56
C LEU A 75 9.87 2.31 20.24
N PRO A 76 9.39 2.19 21.49
CA PRO A 76 9.37 0.91 22.20
C PRO A 76 8.62 -0.19 21.44
N ALA A 77 7.50 0.17 20.79
CA ALA A 77 6.68 -0.76 20.03
C ALA A 77 7.38 -1.33 18.77
N SER A 78 8.40 -0.64 18.22
CA SER A 78 9.23 -1.18 17.12
C SER A 78 10.01 -2.43 17.53
N HIS A 79 10.29 -2.58 18.82
CA HIS A 79 11.05 -3.71 19.36
C HIS A 79 10.18 -4.71 20.14
N THR A 80 8.90 -4.79 19.82
CA THR A 80 7.99 -5.78 20.42
C THR A 80 8.51 -7.19 20.16
N PRO A 81 8.71 -8.02 21.20
CA PRO A 81 9.29 -9.35 21.06
C PRO A 81 8.37 -10.30 20.30
N VAL A 82 8.92 -11.42 19.82
CA VAL A 82 8.17 -12.48 19.16
C VAL A 82 6.98 -12.92 20.03
N GLY A 83 5.78 -12.98 19.45
CA GLY A 83 4.53 -13.29 20.13
C GLY A 83 3.96 -12.17 20.99
N GLY A 84 4.65 -11.03 21.12
CA GLY A 84 4.12 -9.86 21.81
C GLY A 84 3.01 -9.15 21.02
N SER A 85 2.26 -8.27 21.70
CA SER A 85 1.24 -7.42 21.07
C SER A 85 1.65 -5.95 21.14
N ILE A 86 1.29 -5.19 20.10
CA ILE A 86 1.47 -3.74 20.06
C ILE A 86 0.13 -3.12 20.47
N PRO A 87 0.08 -2.34 21.58
CA PRO A 87 -1.12 -1.61 21.96
C PRO A 87 -1.59 -0.70 20.82
N ARG A 88 -2.92 -0.56 20.64
CA ARG A 88 -3.48 0.22 19.51
C ARG A 88 -2.88 1.63 19.44
N ALA A 89 -2.80 2.34 20.54
CA ALA A 89 -2.27 3.70 20.62
C ALA A 89 -0.77 3.82 20.26
N GLU A 90 -0.03 2.68 20.26
CA GLU A 90 1.39 2.64 19.92
C GLU A 90 1.65 2.15 18.49
N ARG A 91 0.60 1.82 17.72
CA ARG A 91 0.71 1.44 16.33
C ARG A 91 1.01 2.66 15.46
N GLY A 92 2.03 2.55 14.61
CA GLY A 92 2.44 3.61 13.70
C GLY A 92 3.48 4.58 14.26
N ALA A 93 4.54 4.86 13.50
CA ALA A 93 5.36 6.05 13.74
C ALA A 93 4.50 7.31 13.60
N VAL A 94 3.54 7.27 12.67
CA VAL A 94 2.42 8.22 12.58
C VAL A 94 1.14 7.47 12.89
N HIS A 95 0.59 7.68 14.09
CA HIS A 95 -0.71 7.17 14.54
C HIS A 95 -1.79 8.22 14.31
N MET A 96 -2.86 7.84 13.62
CA MET A 96 -3.88 8.79 13.22
C MET A 96 -5.29 8.25 13.50
N GLU A 97 -6.08 9.05 14.23
CA GLU A 97 -7.51 8.86 14.44
C GLU A 97 -8.23 10.19 14.11
N ALA A 98 -8.01 10.69 12.88
CA ALA A 98 -8.49 11.99 12.45
C ALA A 98 -8.82 12.04 10.96
N SER A 99 -9.64 13.00 10.58
CA SER A 99 -10.19 13.14 9.23
C SER A 99 -9.78 14.46 8.57
N TYR A 100 -9.81 14.48 7.22
CA TYR A 100 -9.54 15.66 6.39
C TYR A 100 -8.14 16.23 6.57
N TRP A 101 -7.13 15.35 6.56
CA TRP A 101 -5.73 15.70 6.46
C TRP A 101 -5.20 15.54 5.04
N ARG A 102 -4.18 16.32 4.70
CA ARG A 102 -3.34 16.17 3.52
C ARG A 102 -1.91 15.96 3.97
N ILE A 103 -1.43 14.72 3.91
CA ILE A 103 -0.08 14.34 4.36
C ILE A 103 0.75 13.98 3.14
N SER A 104 1.88 14.66 2.91
CA SER A 104 2.64 14.42 1.68
C SER A 104 4.15 14.58 1.83
N ASP A 105 4.87 13.93 0.90
CA ASP A 105 6.31 14.12 0.68
C ASP A 105 7.19 13.79 1.90
N LEU A 106 6.78 12.79 2.70
CA LEU A 106 7.47 12.35 3.90
C LEU A 106 8.00 10.92 3.71
N GLU A 107 9.18 10.66 4.26
CA GLU A 107 9.75 9.33 4.39
C GLU A 107 9.61 8.87 5.85
N ILE A 108 9.05 7.67 6.07
CA ILE A 108 8.72 7.13 7.40
C ILE A 108 9.35 5.74 7.50
N VAL A 109 10.24 5.56 8.45
CA VAL A 109 11.06 4.35 8.56
C VAL A 109 11.13 3.80 9.96
N ASN A 110 11.40 2.49 10.07
CA ASN A 110 11.70 1.80 11.33
C ASN A 110 10.62 1.94 12.41
N GLY A 111 9.40 2.31 12.06
CA GLY A 111 8.30 2.40 13.01
C GLY A 111 7.67 1.03 13.32
N PRO A 112 6.87 0.92 14.39
CA PRO A 112 6.06 -0.28 14.63
C PRO A 112 5.12 -0.57 13.46
N TYR A 113 4.55 0.44 12.86
CA TYR A 113 4.04 0.58 11.49
C TYR A 113 4.61 1.90 10.97
N GLY A 114 4.61 2.13 9.65
CA GLY A 114 4.93 3.45 9.13
C GLY A 114 3.81 4.45 9.45
N VAL A 115 2.67 4.31 8.81
CA VAL A 115 1.42 5.03 9.10
C VAL A 115 0.37 4.03 9.57
N TYR A 116 -0.30 4.32 10.67
CA TYR A 116 -1.47 3.59 11.15
C TYR A 116 -2.63 4.58 11.27
N CYS A 117 -3.69 4.39 10.47
CA CYS A 117 -4.84 5.27 10.40
C CYS A 117 -6.10 4.47 10.72
N ASP A 118 -6.79 4.80 11.80
CA ASP A 118 -7.92 4.06 12.31
C ASP A 118 -9.13 4.98 12.51
N GLY A 119 -10.26 4.66 11.88
CA GLY A 119 -11.43 5.53 11.87
C GLY A 119 -11.18 6.87 11.18
N CYS A 120 -10.55 6.85 10.04
CA CYS A 120 -10.07 8.03 9.31
C CYS A 120 -10.92 8.29 8.06
N ASP A 121 -11.39 9.54 7.87
CA ASP A 121 -12.20 9.88 6.70
C ASP A 121 -11.63 11.05 5.90
N GLY A 122 -11.76 10.98 4.58
CA GLY A 122 -11.48 12.09 3.67
C GLY A 122 -10.04 12.57 3.67
N ASN A 123 -9.09 11.71 4.04
CA ASN A 123 -7.68 12.05 4.05
C ASN A 123 -7.04 11.82 2.69
N VAL A 124 -5.99 12.59 2.40
CA VAL A 124 -5.12 12.40 1.25
C VAL A 124 -3.70 12.15 1.72
N PHE A 125 -3.18 10.96 1.44
CA PHE A 125 -1.79 10.59 1.66
C PHE A 125 -1.09 10.55 0.31
N ALA A 126 -0.17 11.45 0.04
CA ALA A 126 0.42 11.59 -1.28
C ALA A 126 1.95 11.54 -1.25
N ARG A 127 2.55 10.76 -2.15
CA ARG A 127 4.01 10.67 -2.32
C ARG A 127 4.74 10.38 -1.00
N LEU A 128 4.13 9.55 -0.16
CA LEU A 128 4.79 9.03 1.02
C LEU A 128 5.74 7.90 0.63
N ARG A 129 6.79 7.75 1.42
CA ARG A 129 7.70 6.62 1.35
C ARG A 129 7.78 5.96 2.71
N THR A 130 7.23 4.74 2.84
CA THR A 130 7.21 3.98 4.10
C THR A 130 8.03 2.71 3.94
N HIS A 131 9.07 2.52 4.74
CA HIS A 131 9.91 1.35 4.54
C HIS A 131 10.67 0.91 5.79
N ASP A 132 11.12 -0.34 5.76
CA ASP A 132 11.87 -0.95 6.85
C ASP A 132 11.13 -0.91 8.21
N ASN A 133 9.79 -0.82 8.19
CA ASN A 133 8.98 -0.82 9.40
C ASN A 133 8.88 -2.24 9.98
N TYR A 134 8.55 -2.32 11.26
CA TYR A 134 8.42 -3.57 12.03
C TYR A 134 7.05 -4.24 11.87
N GLU A 135 6.12 -3.60 11.21
CA GLU A 135 4.83 -4.09 10.70
C GLU A 135 4.58 -3.44 9.34
N SER A 136 3.32 -3.40 8.87
CA SER A 136 2.96 -2.82 7.56
C SER A 136 3.45 -1.39 7.38
N GLY A 137 3.88 -1.06 6.17
CA GLY A 137 4.35 0.29 5.84
C GLY A 137 3.25 1.34 5.97
N PHE A 138 2.03 1.00 5.53
CA PHE A 138 0.84 1.82 5.70
C PHE A 138 -0.35 0.91 6.04
N GLN A 139 -1.11 1.24 7.08
CA GLN A 139 -2.35 0.53 7.41
C GLN A 139 -3.51 1.50 7.61
N LEU A 140 -4.61 1.26 6.91
CA LEU A 140 -5.92 1.87 7.10
C LEU A 140 -6.82 0.82 7.74
N GLN A 141 -7.44 1.14 8.86
CA GLN A 141 -8.22 0.22 9.67
C GLN A 141 -9.50 0.89 10.20
N GLY A 142 -10.39 0.10 10.80
CA GLY A 142 -11.63 0.59 11.40
C GLY A 142 -12.62 1.14 10.38
N ASP A 143 -13.53 1.99 10.85
CA ASP A 143 -14.52 2.63 9.98
C ASP A 143 -13.89 3.85 9.27
N SER A 144 -13.28 3.59 8.11
CA SER A 144 -12.48 4.56 7.37
C SER A 144 -12.99 4.74 5.95
N SER A 145 -13.38 5.95 5.57
CA SER A 145 -14.04 6.25 4.28
C SER A 145 -13.36 7.39 3.51
N ASP A 146 -13.52 7.37 2.18
CA ASP A 146 -13.13 8.47 1.28
C ASP A 146 -11.64 8.88 1.37
N ASN A 147 -10.75 7.94 1.73
CA ASN A 147 -9.33 8.20 1.77
C ASN A 147 -8.68 7.95 0.41
N LEU A 148 -7.74 8.81 0.04
CA LEU A 148 -6.91 8.66 -1.16
C LEU A 148 -5.45 8.42 -0.76
N ILE A 149 -4.93 7.24 -1.09
CA ILE A 149 -3.51 6.90 -1.01
C ILE A 149 -2.93 7.05 -2.43
N LEU A 150 -2.14 8.09 -2.65
CA LEU A 150 -1.62 8.50 -3.95
C LEU A 150 -0.11 8.40 -4.01
N ASP A 151 0.41 7.67 -5.00
CA ASP A 151 1.84 7.58 -5.31
C ASP A 151 2.71 7.15 -4.09
N LEU A 152 2.20 6.22 -3.30
CA LEU A 152 2.91 5.63 -2.17
C LEU A 152 4.05 4.70 -2.66
N ASP A 153 5.24 4.83 -2.09
CA ASP A 153 6.28 3.81 -2.13
C ASP A 153 6.36 3.11 -0.76
N SER A 154 6.02 1.81 -0.71
CA SER A 154 6.08 1.05 0.54
C SER A 154 6.85 -0.25 0.37
N HIS A 155 7.95 -0.42 1.12
CA HIS A 155 8.85 -1.54 0.88
C HIS A 155 9.68 -1.96 2.09
N GLY A 156 10.17 -3.22 2.05
CA GLY A 156 11.13 -3.71 3.05
C GLY A 156 10.54 -3.85 4.46
N ASN A 157 9.22 -3.87 4.61
CA ASN A 157 8.55 -4.03 5.89
C ASN A 157 8.63 -5.49 6.35
N ARG A 158 8.79 -5.76 7.67
CA ARG A 158 9.43 -7.00 8.15
C ARG A 158 8.76 -7.81 9.25
N ASP A 159 7.87 -7.42 10.04
CA ASP A 159 7.18 -8.17 11.11
C ASP A 159 8.00 -9.27 11.85
N PRO A 160 9.06 -8.93 12.60
CA PRO A 160 9.79 -9.93 13.38
C PRO A 160 8.96 -10.52 14.52
N ARG A 161 7.95 -9.83 14.98
CA ARG A 161 7.06 -10.20 16.07
C ARG A 161 6.22 -11.46 15.75
N LYS A 162 5.85 -11.65 14.49
CA LYS A 162 5.07 -12.79 14.01
C LYS A 162 5.78 -13.58 12.89
N ASN A 163 7.09 -13.51 12.83
CA ASN A 163 7.89 -14.19 11.80
C ASN A 163 7.49 -13.85 10.36
N GLY A 164 6.99 -12.64 10.13
CA GLY A 164 6.65 -12.16 8.80
C GLY A 164 5.19 -12.32 8.39
N GLU A 165 4.28 -12.71 9.29
CA GLU A 165 2.87 -13.01 8.96
C GLU A 165 2.05 -11.77 8.58
N SER A 166 2.46 -10.56 8.95
CA SER A 166 1.54 -9.41 8.94
C SER A 166 2.09 -8.12 8.30
N ALA A 167 3.36 -8.02 7.92
CA ALA A 167 3.91 -6.76 7.42
C ALA A 167 3.76 -6.62 5.91
N ASP A 168 2.69 -5.96 5.54
CA ASP A 168 2.35 -5.61 4.16
C ASP A 168 3.03 -4.32 3.70
N GLY A 169 3.03 -4.10 2.38
CA GLY A 169 3.31 -2.77 1.84
C GLY A 169 2.20 -1.78 2.24
N LEU A 170 0.97 -2.10 1.89
CA LEU A 170 -0.23 -1.34 2.20
C LEU A 170 -1.35 -2.28 2.63
N ALA A 171 -1.87 -2.10 3.83
CA ALA A 171 -3.03 -2.81 4.33
C ALA A 171 -4.24 -1.87 4.42
N VAL A 172 -5.40 -2.36 3.98
CA VAL A 172 -6.72 -1.77 4.24
C VAL A 172 -7.55 -2.89 4.83
N LYS A 173 -7.52 -3.05 6.15
CA LYS A 173 -8.02 -4.26 6.80
C LYS A 173 -8.73 -4.03 8.13
N GLU A 174 -9.45 -5.06 8.60
CA GLU A 174 -10.13 -5.08 9.90
C GLU A 174 -11.07 -3.88 10.11
N GLY A 175 -12.05 -3.71 9.20
CA GLY A 175 -12.98 -2.59 9.31
C GLY A 175 -13.94 -2.47 8.14
N SER A 176 -14.38 -1.25 7.90
CA SER A 176 -15.31 -0.91 6.83
C SER A 176 -15.12 0.55 6.37
N GLY A 177 -15.93 0.97 5.42
CA GLY A 177 -15.92 2.35 4.89
C GLY A 177 -15.70 2.40 3.39
N THR A 178 -16.57 3.16 2.71
CA THR A 178 -16.57 3.25 1.25
C THR A 178 -15.68 4.38 0.73
N GLY A 179 -15.44 4.40 -0.59
CA GLY A 179 -14.74 5.52 -1.23
C GLY A 179 -13.21 5.50 -1.09
N ASN A 180 -12.61 4.49 -0.47
CA ASN A 180 -11.17 4.39 -0.35
C ASN A 180 -10.51 4.04 -1.70
N VAL A 181 -9.50 4.80 -2.09
CA VAL A 181 -8.78 4.65 -3.37
C VAL A 181 -7.28 4.57 -3.14
N VAL A 182 -6.66 3.56 -3.75
CA VAL A 182 -5.21 3.43 -3.87
C VAL A 182 -4.83 3.66 -5.33
N ARG A 183 -3.98 4.64 -5.59
CA ARG A 183 -3.56 5.00 -6.94
C ARG A 183 -2.07 5.26 -7.04
N GLY A 184 -1.42 4.66 -8.03
CA GLY A 184 -0.01 4.92 -8.32
C GLY A 184 0.97 4.36 -7.30
N ALA A 185 0.55 3.47 -6.40
CA ALA A 185 1.42 2.90 -5.39
C ALA A 185 2.42 1.90 -5.98
N ARG A 186 3.61 1.78 -5.35
CA ARG A 186 4.53 0.66 -5.51
C ARG A 186 4.76 0.00 -4.16
N LEU A 187 4.55 -1.32 -4.12
CA LEU A 187 4.52 -2.14 -2.92
C LEU A 187 5.48 -3.32 -3.13
N TRP A 188 6.70 -3.25 -2.56
CA TRP A 188 7.70 -4.25 -2.91
C TRP A 188 8.60 -4.71 -1.78
N ASN A 189 9.09 -5.93 -1.91
CA ASN A 189 10.01 -6.55 -0.95
C ASN A 189 9.51 -6.57 0.50
N ASN A 190 8.21 -6.52 0.70
CA ASN A 190 7.61 -6.70 2.02
C ASN A 190 7.63 -8.18 2.39
N VAL A 191 7.67 -8.46 3.68
CA VAL A 191 7.80 -9.84 4.15
C VAL A 191 6.53 -10.64 3.92
N ASP A 192 5.37 -9.99 3.95
CA ASP A 192 4.07 -10.58 3.68
C ASP A 192 3.55 -10.10 2.31
N ASP A 193 2.43 -9.46 2.21
CA ASP A 193 1.79 -9.09 0.96
C ASP A 193 2.20 -7.69 0.44
N GLY A 194 1.98 -7.44 -0.84
CA GLY A 194 2.06 -6.09 -1.37
C GLY A 194 0.91 -5.23 -0.87
N PHE A 195 -0.32 -5.65 -1.20
CA PHE A 195 -1.58 -5.08 -0.72
C PHE A 195 -2.41 -6.16 -0.02
N ASP A 196 -2.98 -5.83 1.15
CA ASP A 196 -3.85 -6.72 1.90
C ASP A 196 -5.17 -6.06 2.31
N ALA A 197 -6.32 -6.70 1.98
CA ALA A 197 -7.67 -6.28 2.36
C ALA A 197 -8.34 -7.26 3.34
N TRP A 198 -7.56 -7.90 4.21
CA TRP A 198 -8.05 -8.90 5.15
C TRP A 198 -9.10 -8.33 6.11
N GLU A 199 -10.29 -8.98 6.15
CA GLU A 199 -11.43 -8.58 6.98
C GLU A 199 -11.93 -7.13 6.77
N PHE A 200 -11.63 -6.48 5.63
CA PHE A 200 -12.22 -5.18 5.32
C PHE A 200 -13.53 -5.36 4.56
N ALA A 201 -14.64 -4.93 5.16
CA ALA A 201 -16.00 -5.25 4.73
C ALA A 201 -16.59 -4.27 3.69
N SER A 202 -15.79 -3.39 3.08
CA SER A 202 -16.25 -2.42 2.09
C SER A 202 -15.35 -2.36 0.86
N PRO A 203 -15.87 -2.00 -0.33
CA PRO A 203 -15.08 -1.93 -1.55
C PRO A 203 -13.93 -0.94 -1.50
N VAL A 204 -12.74 -1.39 -1.92
CA VAL A 204 -11.57 -0.55 -2.17
C VAL A 204 -11.29 -0.55 -3.67
N THR A 205 -10.97 0.62 -4.22
CA THR A 205 -10.50 0.77 -5.60
C THR A 205 -8.99 0.88 -5.64
N ILE A 206 -8.34 -0.02 -6.40
CA ILE A 206 -6.88 -0.04 -6.59
C ILE A 206 -6.60 0.15 -8.06
N GLU A 207 -5.84 1.17 -8.42
CA GLU A 207 -5.56 1.46 -9.81
C GLU A 207 -4.14 1.96 -10.04
N ASN A 208 -3.60 1.66 -11.22
CA ASN A 208 -2.24 2.06 -11.60
C ASN A 208 -1.20 1.71 -10.53
N THR A 209 -1.34 0.55 -9.88
CA THR A 209 -0.53 0.15 -8.73
C THR A 209 0.36 -1.04 -9.10
N VAL A 210 1.55 -1.09 -8.51
CA VAL A 210 2.56 -2.11 -8.79
C VAL A 210 2.94 -2.84 -7.51
N ALA A 211 2.83 -4.18 -7.49
CA ALA A 211 3.24 -5.02 -6.36
C ALA A 211 4.25 -6.08 -6.80
N TYR A 212 5.44 -6.12 -6.18
CA TYR A 212 6.47 -7.06 -6.62
C TYR A 212 7.46 -7.49 -5.55
N GLY A 213 7.95 -8.72 -5.69
CA GLY A 213 9.01 -9.24 -4.82
C GLY A 213 8.60 -9.44 -3.37
N ASN A 214 7.31 -9.51 -3.06
CA ASN A 214 6.79 -9.70 -1.70
C ASN A 214 6.80 -11.19 -1.30
N GLY A 215 6.80 -11.47 0.02
CA GLY A 215 6.67 -12.80 0.59
C GLY A 215 7.96 -13.62 0.67
N PHE A 216 9.11 -13.00 0.62
CA PHE A 216 10.39 -13.69 0.75
C PHE A 216 11.04 -13.43 2.10
N ASN A 217 11.51 -14.49 2.74
CA ASN A 217 12.23 -14.41 4.02
C ASN A 217 13.62 -13.79 3.88
N ARG A 218 13.68 -12.47 3.74
CA ARG A 218 14.95 -11.71 3.63
C ARG A 218 15.62 -11.46 4.98
N TRP A 219 14.88 -11.68 6.06
CA TRP A 219 15.34 -11.42 7.43
C TRP A 219 15.70 -12.70 8.19
N ASN A 220 15.65 -13.87 7.53
CA ASN A 220 15.98 -15.17 8.10
C ASN A 220 15.15 -15.53 9.34
N PHE A 221 13.86 -15.22 9.33
CA PHE A 221 12.95 -15.65 10.39
C PHE A 221 12.88 -17.18 10.45
N PRO A 222 13.03 -17.80 11.63
CA PRO A 222 13.11 -19.27 11.74
C PRO A 222 11.79 -19.95 11.36
N ASP A 223 10.65 -19.38 11.78
CA ASP A 223 9.30 -19.91 11.54
C ASP A 223 8.55 -18.99 10.57
N PHE A 224 9.15 -18.72 9.42
CA PHE A 224 8.62 -17.80 8.43
C PHE A 224 7.17 -18.09 8.06
N ALA A 225 6.30 -17.09 8.17
CA ALA A 225 4.85 -17.21 8.00
C ALA A 225 4.26 -16.23 6.96
N GLY A 226 5.08 -15.48 6.23
CA GLY A 226 4.60 -14.54 5.20
C GLY A 226 3.90 -15.23 4.04
N ASP A 227 2.79 -14.67 3.58
CA ASP A 227 1.99 -15.19 2.45
C ASP A 227 2.65 -14.91 1.10
N GLY A 228 2.92 -13.65 0.80
CA GLY A 228 3.63 -13.23 -0.39
C GLY A 228 2.79 -13.08 -1.64
N ASN A 229 1.61 -12.53 -1.52
CA ASN A 229 0.78 -12.16 -2.66
C ASN A 229 1.13 -10.75 -3.15
N GLY A 230 0.82 -10.44 -4.41
CA GLY A 230 0.88 -9.06 -4.89
C GLY A 230 -0.30 -8.25 -4.36
N PHE A 231 -1.52 -8.74 -4.60
CA PHE A 231 -2.76 -8.14 -4.11
C PHE A 231 -3.64 -9.24 -3.49
N LYS A 232 -3.87 -9.17 -2.19
CA LYS A 232 -4.75 -10.04 -1.41
C LYS A 232 -6.05 -9.29 -1.15
N LEU A 233 -7.14 -9.78 -1.72
CA LEU A 233 -8.42 -9.07 -1.82
C LEU A 233 -9.50 -9.69 -0.91
N GLY A 234 -9.10 -10.22 0.23
CA GLY A 234 -10.00 -10.87 1.17
C GLY A 234 -9.26 -11.52 2.31
N GLY A 235 -9.98 -12.33 3.06
CA GLY A 235 -9.51 -13.07 4.23
C GLY A 235 -10.43 -12.89 5.42
N GLY A 236 -10.20 -13.70 6.43
CA GLY A 236 -11.05 -13.77 7.61
C GLY A 236 -11.87 -15.06 7.67
N SER A 237 -12.55 -15.29 8.77
CA SER A 237 -13.35 -16.51 8.98
C SER A 237 -14.69 -16.19 9.66
N PRO A 238 -15.78 -16.02 8.87
CA PRO A 238 -15.81 -16.02 7.41
C PRO A 238 -15.24 -14.77 6.78
N ALA A 239 -14.67 -14.86 5.57
CA ALA A 239 -14.26 -13.71 4.81
C ALA A 239 -15.47 -12.85 4.39
N PRO A 240 -15.42 -11.51 4.52
CA PRO A 240 -16.47 -10.63 4.01
C PRO A 240 -16.61 -10.76 2.49
N ALA A 241 -17.85 -10.78 1.99
CA ALA A 241 -18.15 -10.80 0.55
C ALA A 241 -18.12 -9.37 -0.01
N VAL A 242 -16.98 -8.94 -0.57
CA VAL A 242 -16.74 -7.54 -0.96
C VAL A 242 -16.38 -7.42 -2.43
N ALA A 243 -16.88 -6.37 -3.09
CA ALA A 243 -16.63 -6.08 -4.51
C ALA A 243 -15.44 -5.11 -4.69
N HIS A 244 -14.23 -5.54 -4.30
CA HIS A 244 -13.02 -4.75 -4.57
C HIS A 244 -12.78 -4.62 -6.08
N THR A 245 -12.18 -3.49 -6.48
CA THR A 245 -11.81 -3.23 -7.88
C THR A 245 -10.29 -3.08 -7.98
N VAL A 246 -9.67 -3.87 -8.87
CA VAL A 246 -8.26 -3.70 -9.26
C VAL A 246 -8.21 -3.47 -10.77
N ARG A 247 -7.65 -2.35 -11.18
CA ARG A 247 -7.55 -2.00 -12.60
C ARG A 247 -6.21 -1.39 -12.98
N ASN A 248 -5.77 -1.70 -14.19
CA ASN A 248 -4.51 -1.19 -14.76
C ASN A 248 -3.32 -1.31 -13.80
N SER A 249 -3.23 -2.44 -13.09
CA SER A 249 -2.20 -2.69 -12.08
C SER A 249 -1.33 -3.88 -12.46
N VAL A 250 -0.12 -3.93 -11.92
CA VAL A 250 0.85 -5.00 -12.22
C VAL A 250 1.31 -5.70 -10.95
N SER A 251 1.34 -7.02 -11.01
CA SER A 251 1.86 -7.87 -9.93
C SER A 251 2.91 -8.82 -10.48
N PHE A 252 4.16 -8.76 -9.99
CA PHE A 252 5.20 -9.63 -10.54
C PHE A 252 6.24 -10.10 -9.52
N LYS A 253 6.74 -11.31 -9.75
CA LYS A 253 7.80 -11.93 -8.93
C LYS A 253 7.51 -11.95 -7.43
N ASN A 254 6.26 -12.08 -7.05
CA ASN A 254 5.86 -12.33 -5.66
C ASN A 254 5.99 -13.84 -5.35
N ALA A 255 6.15 -14.18 -4.08
CA ALA A 255 6.37 -15.57 -3.67
C ALA A 255 5.16 -16.47 -3.93
N LYS A 256 3.94 -15.92 -3.88
CA LYS A 256 2.69 -16.67 -4.05
C LYS A 256 1.87 -16.15 -5.25
N HIS A 257 0.71 -15.59 -5.04
CA HIS A 257 -0.21 -15.19 -6.12
C HIS A 257 0.06 -13.76 -6.62
N GLY A 258 -0.29 -13.51 -7.89
CA GLY A 258 -0.35 -12.15 -8.42
C GLY A 258 -1.47 -11.36 -7.76
N LEU A 259 -2.70 -11.78 -7.96
CA LEU A 259 -3.91 -11.31 -7.29
C LEU A 259 -4.63 -12.53 -6.73
N THR A 260 -5.15 -12.45 -5.50
CA THR A 260 -5.96 -13.52 -4.91
C THR A 260 -7.23 -12.97 -4.27
N ASP A 261 -8.35 -13.67 -4.40
CA ASP A 261 -9.59 -13.39 -3.66
C ASP A 261 -9.49 -13.77 -2.19
N ASN A 262 -8.57 -14.68 -1.86
CA ASN A 262 -8.30 -15.15 -0.50
C ASN A 262 -9.58 -15.45 0.31
N GLY A 263 -10.51 -16.18 -0.28
CA GLY A 263 -11.78 -16.56 0.35
C GLY A 263 -12.91 -15.52 0.22
N ASN A 264 -12.67 -14.38 -0.41
CA ASN A 264 -13.69 -13.37 -0.68
C ASN A 264 -14.66 -13.84 -1.78
N THR A 265 -15.89 -14.18 -1.40
CA THR A 265 -16.95 -14.59 -2.34
C THR A 265 -17.68 -13.44 -3.01
N GLY A 266 -17.23 -12.20 -2.84
CA GLY A 266 -17.85 -11.01 -3.41
C GLY A 266 -17.63 -10.85 -4.93
N SER A 267 -18.24 -9.83 -5.48
CA SER A 267 -18.23 -9.52 -6.92
C SER A 267 -16.99 -8.70 -7.30
N LEU A 268 -15.80 -9.31 -7.25
CA LEU A 268 -14.55 -8.65 -7.64
C LEU A 268 -14.58 -8.11 -9.08
N VAL A 269 -13.93 -6.97 -9.31
CA VAL A 269 -13.70 -6.39 -10.63
C VAL A 269 -12.19 -6.30 -10.90
N LEU A 270 -11.67 -7.21 -11.73
CA LEU A 270 -10.27 -7.25 -12.11
C LEU A 270 -10.14 -6.94 -13.60
N SER A 271 -9.68 -5.75 -13.96
CA SER A 271 -9.67 -5.32 -15.34
C SER A 271 -8.34 -4.74 -15.80
N ARG A 272 -7.85 -5.22 -16.96
CA ARG A 272 -6.60 -4.74 -17.56
C ARG A 272 -5.40 -4.79 -16.63
N ASN A 273 -5.29 -5.80 -15.79
CA ASN A 273 -4.11 -6.02 -14.95
C ASN A 273 -3.12 -6.95 -15.64
N SER A 274 -1.86 -6.88 -15.26
CA SER A 274 -0.83 -7.80 -15.71
C SER A 274 -0.19 -8.53 -14.54
N THR A 275 0.06 -9.83 -14.68
CA THR A 275 0.85 -10.62 -13.77
C THR A 275 2.05 -11.25 -14.48
N TYR A 276 3.19 -11.35 -13.79
CA TYR A 276 4.40 -11.89 -14.37
C TYR A 276 5.27 -12.62 -13.37
N GLY A 277 5.50 -13.90 -13.62
CA GLY A 277 6.51 -14.69 -12.90
C GLY A 277 6.26 -14.81 -11.39
N ASN A 278 5.01 -14.77 -10.93
CA ASN A 278 4.67 -15.06 -9.54
C ASN A 278 4.79 -16.56 -9.25
N GLY A 279 5.18 -16.91 -8.02
CA GLY A 279 5.38 -18.30 -7.60
C GLY A 279 4.11 -19.13 -7.51
N GLY A 280 2.93 -18.49 -7.48
CA GLY A 280 1.61 -19.09 -7.48
C GLY A 280 0.81 -18.78 -8.75
N THR A 281 -0.51 -18.62 -8.57
CA THR A 281 -1.45 -18.28 -9.65
C THR A 281 -1.38 -16.76 -9.96
N GLY A 282 -1.36 -16.39 -11.24
CA GLY A 282 -1.43 -14.97 -11.65
C GLY A 282 -2.71 -14.32 -11.16
N PHE A 283 -3.87 -14.90 -11.50
CA PHE A 283 -5.19 -14.47 -11.07
C PHE A 283 -5.92 -15.61 -10.35
N ASP A 284 -5.88 -15.60 -9.03
CA ASP A 284 -6.51 -16.58 -8.16
C ASP A 284 -7.84 -15.99 -7.64
N ALA A 285 -8.94 -16.38 -8.28
CA ALA A 285 -10.28 -15.88 -8.03
C ALA A 285 -11.30 -17.02 -8.14
N ASP A 286 -10.99 -18.14 -7.49
CA ASP A 286 -11.73 -19.41 -7.63
C ASP A 286 -12.97 -19.46 -6.74
N VAL A 287 -13.05 -18.65 -5.68
CA VAL A 287 -14.22 -18.51 -4.83
C VAL A 287 -15.02 -17.24 -5.09
N SER A 288 -14.48 -16.28 -5.84
CA SER A 288 -15.21 -15.07 -6.24
C SER A 288 -16.54 -15.43 -6.90
N GLY A 289 -17.59 -14.75 -6.49
CA GLY A 289 -18.96 -15.10 -6.85
C GLY A 289 -19.79 -13.92 -7.35
N GLY A 290 -21.09 -14.12 -7.33
CA GLY A 290 -22.04 -13.07 -7.70
C GLY A 290 -21.88 -12.61 -9.15
N THR A 291 -21.54 -11.33 -9.34
CA THR A 291 -21.30 -10.71 -10.64
C THR A 291 -19.83 -10.34 -10.86
N ALA A 292 -18.89 -11.10 -10.26
CA ALA A 292 -17.47 -10.87 -10.44
C ALA A 292 -17.08 -10.83 -11.91
N ARG A 293 -16.22 -9.86 -12.29
CA ARG A 293 -15.78 -9.60 -13.66
C ARG A 293 -14.27 -9.55 -13.75
N ILE A 294 -13.69 -10.46 -14.54
CA ILE A 294 -12.25 -10.57 -14.76
C ILE A 294 -12.00 -10.41 -16.25
N THR A 295 -11.63 -9.21 -16.70
CA THR A 295 -11.64 -8.87 -18.12
C THR A 295 -10.38 -8.15 -18.60
N GLY A 296 -9.88 -8.55 -19.78
CA GLY A 296 -8.75 -7.88 -20.43
C GLY A 296 -7.42 -8.00 -19.68
N ASN A 297 -7.25 -9.00 -18.83
CA ASN A 297 -6.03 -9.20 -18.04
C ASN A 297 -4.98 -10.03 -18.80
N LEU A 298 -3.73 -9.91 -18.38
CA LEU A 298 -2.58 -10.61 -18.92
C LEU A 298 -1.83 -11.35 -17.81
N SER A 299 -1.59 -12.65 -18.00
CA SER A 299 -0.70 -13.46 -17.16
C SER A 299 0.44 -14.01 -18.03
N ILE A 300 1.68 -13.80 -17.60
CA ILE A 300 2.90 -14.26 -18.28
C ILE A 300 3.79 -14.97 -17.27
N ALA A 301 4.19 -16.21 -17.57
CA ALA A 301 5.15 -16.98 -16.79
C ALA A 301 4.85 -17.13 -15.28
N ASP A 302 3.62 -16.92 -14.86
CA ASP A 302 3.17 -17.31 -13.52
C ASP A 302 3.09 -18.85 -13.45
N ARG A 303 3.20 -19.44 -12.26
CA ARG A 303 3.10 -20.90 -12.12
C ARG A 303 1.80 -21.44 -12.72
N ARG A 304 0.72 -20.69 -12.61
CA ARG A 304 -0.57 -20.92 -13.26
C ARG A 304 -1.13 -19.55 -13.69
N ALA A 305 -1.66 -19.45 -14.90
CA ALA A 305 -2.20 -18.18 -15.40
C ALA A 305 -3.39 -17.69 -14.57
N ALA A 306 -4.40 -18.55 -14.37
CA ALA A 306 -5.60 -18.19 -13.63
C ALA A 306 -6.29 -19.41 -12.98
N ALA A 307 -6.94 -19.20 -11.85
CA ALA A 307 -7.98 -20.02 -11.27
C ALA A 307 -9.22 -19.11 -11.12
N VAL A 308 -10.33 -19.47 -11.76
CA VAL A 308 -11.52 -18.61 -11.81
C VAL A 308 -12.74 -19.44 -11.47
N GLY A 309 -13.55 -18.99 -10.52
CA GLY A 309 -14.78 -19.67 -10.08
C GLY A 309 -15.86 -19.72 -11.17
N GLY A 310 -16.67 -20.77 -11.18
CA GLY A 310 -17.64 -21.02 -12.24
C GLY A 310 -18.79 -20.00 -12.39
N LYS A 311 -18.93 -19.08 -11.41
CA LYS A 311 -19.93 -17.99 -11.48
C LYS A 311 -19.35 -16.66 -11.94
N THR A 312 -18.04 -16.56 -12.12
CA THR A 312 -17.35 -15.35 -12.54
C THR A 312 -17.39 -15.18 -14.03
N VAL A 313 -17.70 -13.97 -14.50
CA VAL A 313 -17.55 -13.60 -15.92
C VAL A 313 -16.08 -13.30 -16.21
N ALA A 314 -15.40 -14.24 -16.85
CA ALA A 314 -14.01 -14.08 -17.28
C ALA A 314 -13.95 -14.03 -18.81
N ASP A 315 -13.64 -12.84 -19.38
CA ASP A 315 -13.62 -12.64 -20.82
C ASP A 315 -12.47 -11.74 -21.27
N GLY A 316 -11.98 -12.00 -22.50
CA GLY A 316 -10.92 -11.19 -23.11
C GLY A 316 -9.58 -11.22 -22.37
N ASN A 317 -9.31 -12.23 -21.53
CA ASN A 317 -8.06 -12.39 -20.82
C ASN A 317 -7.09 -13.28 -21.62
N SER A 318 -5.79 -13.15 -21.41
CA SER A 318 -4.77 -13.93 -22.11
C SER A 318 -5.03 -15.45 -22.09
N TRP A 319 -5.58 -15.99 -20.99
CA TRP A 319 -5.83 -17.42 -20.84
C TRP A 319 -7.14 -17.93 -21.50
N ASN A 320 -7.98 -17.05 -22.03
CA ASN A 320 -9.26 -17.44 -22.65
C ASN A 320 -9.51 -16.89 -24.07
N ILE A 321 -8.58 -16.11 -24.62
CA ILE A 321 -8.67 -15.60 -26.01
C ILE A 321 -7.87 -16.40 -27.02
N GLY A 322 -7.27 -17.52 -26.58
CA GLY A 322 -6.45 -18.39 -27.44
C GLY A 322 -5.03 -17.86 -27.66
N GLY A 323 -4.23 -18.67 -28.36
CA GLY A 323 -2.80 -18.40 -28.58
C GLY A 323 -1.90 -18.82 -27.40
N THR A 324 -0.59 -18.67 -27.58
CA THR A 324 0.42 -18.89 -26.54
C THR A 324 0.79 -17.55 -25.91
N TRP A 325 0.76 -17.51 -24.58
CA TRP A 325 1.10 -16.33 -23.80
C TRP A 325 2.29 -16.62 -22.92
N ASP A 326 3.45 -16.21 -23.37
CA ASP A 326 4.77 -16.40 -22.73
C ASP A 326 5.62 -15.11 -22.81
N ALA A 327 6.87 -15.18 -22.40
CA ALA A 327 7.78 -14.04 -22.45
C ALA A 327 8.02 -13.52 -23.89
N ALA A 328 7.93 -14.39 -24.90
CA ALA A 328 8.08 -14.00 -26.31
C ALA A 328 6.85 -13.29 -26.88
N SER A 329 5.69 -13.46 -26.25
CA SER A 329 4.43 -12.85 -26.65
C SER A 329 4.35 -11.35 -26.33
N VAL A 330 5.21 -10.85 -25.43
CA VAL A 330 5.26 -9.44 -25.01
C VAL A 330 6.51 -8.74 -25.52
N ARG A 331 6.49 -7.42 -25.57
CA ARG A 331 7.61 -6.61 -26.07
C ARG A 331 8.79 -6.62 -25.11
N SER A 332 8.53 -6.54 -23.82
CA SER A 332 9.55 -6.62 -22.75
C SER A 332 9.01 -7.29 -21.51
N THR A 333 9.86 -8.05 -20.84
CA THR A 333 9.66 -8.55 -19.46
C THR A 333 10.60 -7.86 -18.46
N ASP A 334 11.35 -6.84 -18.92
CA ASP A 334 12.20 -6.03 -18.04
C ASP A 334 11.36 -4.99 -17.27
N PRO A 335 11.25 -5.11 -15.94
CA PRO A 335 10.52 -4.17 -15.11
C PRO A 335 11.30 -2.88 -14.81
N GLY A 336 12.60 -2.81 -15.21
CA GLY A 336 13.51 -1.72 -14.89
C GLY A 336 12.92 -0.32 -15.08
N PRO A 337 12.27 -0.02 -16.21
CA PRO A 337 11.61 1.29 -16.39
C PRO A 337 10.55 1.59 -15.33
N LEU A 338 9.72 0.62 -14.96
CA LEU A 338 8.62 0.80 -13.99
C LEU A 338 9.10 0.87 -12.54
N THR A 339 10.22 0.20 -12.23
CA THR A 339 10.81 0.16 -10.87
C THR A 339 11.84 1.26 -10.63
N GLY A 340 12.15 2.06 -11.65
CA GLY A 340 13.07 3.19 -11.57
C GLY A 340 12.54 4.38 -10.77
N SER A 341 13.22 5.51 -10.85
CA SER A 341 12.81 6.75 -10.18
C SER A 341 11.44 7.21 -10.65
N ARG A 342 10.61 7.70 -9.73
CA ARG A 342 9.33 8.34 -10.07
C ARG A 342 9.55 9.59 -10.91
N ALA A 343 8.54 9.99 -11.66
CA ALA A 343 8.51 11.29 -12.31
C ALA A 343 8.52 12.43 -11.28
N ALA A 344 8.82 13.64 -11.72
CA ALA A 344 8.96 14.79 -10.82
C ALA A 344 7.66 15.16 -10.08
N ASP A 345 6.51 14.80 -10.63
CA ASP A 345 5.19 14.98 -10.00
C ASP A 345 4.81 13.84 -9.03
N GLY A 346 5.67 12.84 -8.88
CA GLY A 346 5.47 11.67 -8.04
C GLY A 346 4.81 10.48 -8.76
N SER A 347 4.34 10.64 -9.99
CA SER A 347 3.69 9.56 -10.75
C SER A 347 4.65 8.41 -11.07
N LEU A 348 4.09 7.25 -11.38
CA LEU A 348 4.85 6.10 -11.84
C LEU A 348 5.62 6.43 -13.13
N PRO A 349 6.85 5.93 -13.29
CA PRO A 349 7.60 6.10 -14.52
C PRO A 349 6.93 5.36 -15.67
N LYS A 350 7.06 5.88 -16.88
CA LYS A 350 6.51 5.24 -18.07
C LYS A 350 7.25 3.94 -18.39
N ALA A 351 6.51 2.89 -18.66
CA ALA A 351 7.02 1.59 -19.08
C ALA A 351 6.28 1.06 -20.32
N PRO A 352 6.40 1.75 -21.49
CA PRO A 352 5.54 1.52 -22.65
C PRO A 352 5.73 0.15 -23.32
N GLU A 353 6.79 -0.57 -22.99
CA GLU A 353 7.09 -1.89 -23.55
C GLU A 353 6.86 -3.04 -22.56
N PHE A 354 6.83 -2.74 -21.25
CA PHE A 354 6.75 -3.77 -20.20
C PHE A 354 5.40 -4.48 -20.22
N LEU A 355 5.43 -5.80 -20.45
CA LEU A 355 4.28 -6.69 -20.58
C LEU A 355 3.23 -6.25 -21.63
N VAL A 356 3.68 -5.53 -22.67
CA VAL A 356 2.81 -5.12 -23.79
C VAL A 356 2.81 -6.22 -24.85
N PRO A 357 1.64 -6.77 -25.25
CA PRO A 357 1.57 -7.79 -26.30
C PRO A 357 2.13 -7.32 -27.64
N ARG A 358 2.99 -8.14 -28.28
CA ARG A 358 3.51 -7.88 -29.62
C ARG A 358 2.42 -7.92 -30.69
N SER A 359 1.39 -8.72 -30.46
CA SER A 359 0.23 -8.83 -31.35
C SER A 359 -0.65 -7.58 -31.43
N GLY A 360 -0.45 -6.63 -30.51
CA GLY A 360 -1.36 -5.48 -30.38
C GLY A 360 -2.67 -5.80 -29.64
N THR A 361 -2.85 -7.03 -29.16
CA THR A 361 -4.05 -7.43 -28.39
C THR A 361 -4.22 -6.55 -27.16
N ALA A 362 -5.44 -6.06 -26.94
CA ALA A 362 -5.74 -5.09 -25.86
C ALA A 362 -5.94 -5.78 -24.49
N VAL A 363 -4.92 -6.49 -23.99
CA VAL A 363 -4.88 -7.11 -22.66
C VAL A 363 -3.76 -6.53 -21.82
N GLY A 364 -3.89 -6.62 -20.49
CA GLY A 364 -2.90 -6.18 -19.53
C GLY A 364 -2.88 -4.67 -19.26
N ALA A 365 -2.10 -4.31 -18.24
CA ALA A 365 -1.89 -2.93 -17.82
C ALA A 365 -1.02 -2.11 -18.79
N ARG A 366 -1.08 -0.78 -18.68
CA ARG A 366 -0.29 0.17 -19.49
C ARG A 366 0.22 1.31 -18.59
N PHE A 367 1.52 1.60 -18.71
CA PHE A 367 2.21 2.65 -17.96
C PHE A 367 3.04 3.55 -18.85
#